data_9c40ad7dd36b62f495fcf5f30b42dfa9
#
_entry.id   9c40ad7dd36b62f495fcf5f30b42dfa9
#
_cell.length_a   1.000
_cell.length_b   1.000
_cell.length_c   1.000
_cell.angle_alpha   90.00
_cell.angle_beta   90.00
_cell.angle_gamma   90.00
#
_symmetry.space_group_name_H-M   'P 1'
#
loop_
_entity.id
_entity.type
_entity.pdbx_description
1 polymer ?
#
loop_
_entity_poly.entity_id
_entity_poly.type
_entity_poly.pdbx_seq_one_letter_code
_entity_poly.pdbx_strand_id
1 'polypeptide(L)'
;MTRRSDGFSQPSSFKRRKLTDNATSKPQSLARDRSTAGNAELLRWLDQADKKDGPVFNVLNPLIRKGATSPPGIYECTLNLNGRNYLEARYIVKPMEKWLSMAKYRKVYVSDLANVSRISLTVNSTIGNQTLSCGDCIFVKPQDDSDRDWKAQVHEVRAADEHHVFLRCTWLENPEDLPKEVRSTPSYHGSFELVPSNKMDIIDGLTVNGRLDVTYWEEADDEATMPAQGEYYWRQTYDHDTRILSVSISFLTIQPGDRTDS
;
A
#
# COMPACT_ATOMS: atom_id res chain seq x y z
N MET A 1 -56.15 16.02 -43.24
CA MET A 1 -57.27 16.58 -42.48
C MET A 1 -57.28 15.83 -41.16
N THR A 2 -57.04 16.31 -39.99
CA THR A 2 -57.31 17.55 -39.30
C THR A 2 -56.36 17.69 -38.16
N ARG A 3 -55.77 18.86 -37.94
CA ARG A 3 -54.96 19.28 -36.75
C ARG A 3 -55.90 19.32 -35.53
N ARG A 4 -55.38 19.00 -34.37
CA ARG A 4 -55.69 19.66 -33.09
C ARG A 4 -54.45 19.81 -32.23
N SER A 5 -54.18 21.02 -31.96
CA SER A 5 -53.38 21.73 -31.00
C SER A 5 -54.00 21.67 -29.59
N ASP A 6 -53.17 21.99 -28.62
CA ASP A 6 -53.47 22.52 -27.26
C ASP A 6 -52.95 21.57 -26.17
N GLY A 7 -52.19 21.98 -25.18
CA GLY A 7 -52.11 23.26 -24.54
C GLY A 7 -50.94 23.20 -23.52
N PHE A 8 -50.20 24.25 -23.51
CA PHE A 8 -49.14 24.57 -22.55
C PHE A 8 -49.77 24.92 -21.20
N SER A 9 -49.46 24.16 -20.16
CA SER A 9 -49.71 24.58 -18.79
C SER A 9 -48.41 24.80 -18.10
N GLN A 10 -48.13 26.04 -17.69
CA GLN A 10 -47.01 26.44 -16.88
C GLN A 10 -47.17 25.95 -15.43
N PRO A 11 -46.12 25.44 -14.78
CA PRO A 11 -46.16 25.22 -13.35
C PRO A 11 -45.73 26.47 -12.57
N SER A 12 -46.49 26.70 -11.53
CA SER A 12 -46.48 27.72 -10.51
C SER A 12 -45.14 27.99 -9.84
N SER A 13 -44.94 29.24 -9.54
CA SER A 13 -43.92 29.89 -8.75
C SER A 13 -43.47 29.13 -7.49
N PHE A 14 -42.23 28.69 -7.48
CA PHE A 14 -41.54 28.25 -6.28
C PHE A 14 -41.10 29.45 -5.45
N LYS A 15 -41.66 29.59 -4.26
CA LYS A 15 -41.25 30.55 -3.23
C LYS A 15 -39.84 30.26 -2.76
N ARG A 16 -38.93 31.20 -2.98
CA ARG A 16 -37.59 31.25 -2.40
C ARG A 16 -37.69 31.29 -0.88
N ARG A 17 -37.36 30.20 -0.19
CA ARG A 17 -37.05 30.20 1.22
C ARG A 17 -35.66 30.82 1.40
N LYS A 18 -35.61 31.95 2.14
CA LYS A 18 -34.35 32.49 2.67
C LYS A 18 -33.76 31.45 3.61
N LEU A 19 -32.60 30.91 3.26
CA LEU A 19 -31.74 30.22 4.22
C LEU A 19 -31.04 31.31 5.02
N THR A 20 -31.31 31.31 6.30
CA THR A 20 -30.59 32.09 7.32
C THR A 20 -29.19 31.56 7.44
N ASP A 21 -28.20 32.42 7.30
CA ASP A 21 -26.81 32.21 7.62
C ASP A 21 -26.65 31.68 9.04
N ASN A 22 -26.17 30.47 9.19
CA ASN A 22 -25.70 29.96 10.46
C ASN A 22 -24.33 29.31 10.31
N ALA A 23 -23.41 30.01 10.95
CA ALA A 23 -22.19 29.49 11.56
C ALA A 23 -21.19 28.80 10.63
N THR A 24 -20.24 29.55 10.18
CA THR A 24 -18.89 29.19 9.82
C THR A 24 -18.26 28.33 10.94
N SER A 25 -18.44 27.02 10.88
CA SER A 25 -17.57 26.10 11.58
C SER A 25 -16.25 26.03 10.83
N LYS A 26 -15.24 26.74 11.35
CA LYS A 26 -13.84 26.54 10.93
C LYS A 26 -13.53 25.05 10.96
N PRO A 27 -12.88 24.47 9.92
CA PRO A 27 -12.36 23.12 10.01
C PRO A 27 -11.34 23.11 11.15
N GLN A 28 -11.64 22.34 12.19
CA GLN A 28 -10.69 22.06 13.25
C GLN A 28 -9.52 21.30 12.60
N SER A 29 -8.38 21.98 12.50
CA SER A 29 -7.11 21.40 12.16
C SER A 29 -6.75 20.39 13.27
N LEU A 30 -6.85 19.11 12.96
CA LEU A 30 -6.39 17.98 13.80
C LEU A 30 -4.85 17.87 13.83
N ALA A 31 -4.16 18.99 13.83
CA ALA A 31 -2.70 19.06 13.96
C ALA A 31 -2.33 20.13 14.97
N ARG A 32 -2.62 19.88 16.25
CA ARG A 32 -2.05 20.69 17.33
C ARG A 32 -1.65 19.81 18.50
N ASP A 33 -0.36 20.00 18.86
CA ASP A 33 0.42 19.61 20.03
C ASP A 33 1.32 18.37 19.86
N ARG A 34 2.23 18.42 18.91
CA ARG A 34 3.59 17.91 19.12
C ARG A 34 4.52 19.12 19.09
N SER A 35 5.38 19.24 20.11
CA SER A 35 6.22 20.40 20.35
C SER A 35 6.91 20.83 19.04
N THR A 36 6.69 22.07 18.64
CA THR A 36 7.24 22.69 17.43
C THR A 36 8.78 22.51 17.34
N ALA A 37 9.47 22.40 18.45
CA ALA A 37 10.91 22.18 18.51
C ALA A 37 11.32 20.77 18.07
N GLY A 38 10.58 19.73 18.46
CA GLY A 38 10.88 18.34 18.05
C GLY A 38 10.66 18.09 16.56
N ASN A 39 9.67 18.77 15.97
CA ASN A 39 9.44 18.68 14.52
C ASN A 39 10.57 19.37 13.72
N ALA A 40 11.07 20.53 14.19
CA ALA A 40 12.16 21.25 13.54
C ALA A 40 13.49 20.47 13.56
N GLU A 41 13.78 19.72 14.62
CA GLU A 41 14.93 18.84 14.69
C GLU A 41 14.80 17.66 13.71
N LEU A 42 13.62 17.04 13.66
CA LEU A 42 13.32 15.96 12.72
C LEU A 42 13.50 16.40 11.26
N LEU A 43 12.93 17.54 10.89
CA LEU A 43 13.04 18.09 9.53
C LEU A 43 14.49 18.38 9.14
N ARG A 44 15.27 19.03 10.03
CA ARG A 44 16.71 19.23 9.76
C ARG A 44 17.47 17.92 9.55
N TRP A 45 17.11 16.87 10.31
CA TRP A 45 17.73 15.58 10.14
C TRP A 45 17.36 14.95 8.80
N LEU A 46 16.09 15.02 8.38
CA LEU A 46 15.60 14.53 7.08
C LEU A 46 16.30 15.26 5.93
N ASP A 47 16.33 16.61 5.95
CA ASP A 47 17.01 17.42 4.95
C ASP A 47 18.52 17.09 4.79
N GLN A 48 19.17 16.66 5.89
CA GLN A 48 20.57 16.22 5.86
C GLN A 48 20.71 14.79 5.34
N ALA A 49 19.75 13.91 5.67
CA ALA A 49 19.76 12.54 5.23
C ALA A 49 19.49 12.43 3.73
N ASP A 50 18.56 13.21 3.21
CA ASP A 50 18.24 13.25 1.77
C ASP A 50 19.42 13.69 0.88
N LYS A 51 20.39 14.39 1.45
CA LYS A 51 21.62 14.82 0.74
C LYS A 51 22.71 13.76 0.70
N LYS A 52 22.49 12.62 1.34
CA LYS A 52 23.42 11.50 1.35
C LYS A 52 23.08 10.53 0.24
N ASP A 53 24.10 9.90 -0.32
CA ASP A 53 23.91 8.77 -1.23
C ASP A 53 23.38 7.56 -0.45
N GLY A 54 22.10 7.28 -0.56
CA GLY A 54 21.48 6.12 0.05
C GLY A 54 20.10 6.39 0.66
N PRO A 55 19.39 5.35 1.08
CA PRO A 55 18.06 5.48 1.63
C PRO A 55 18.08 6.17 3.01
N VAL A 56 17.11 7.05 3.25
CA VAL A 56 16.92 7.75 4.53
C VAL A 56 16.66 6.78 5.68
N PHE A 57 15.89 5.73 5.38
CA PHE A 57 15.60 4.64 6.30
C PHE A 57 16.05 3.31 5.71
N ASN A 58 16.58 2.45 6.58
CA ASN A 58 16.93 1.08 6.22
C ASN A 58 16.01 0.11 6.95
N VAL A 59 15.49 -0.86 6.23
CA VAL A 59 14.75 -1.98 6.80
C VAL A 59 15.66 -3.21 6.81
N LEU A 60 15.79 -3.82 7.97
CA LEU A 60 16.53 -5.06 8.14
C LEU A 60 15.52 -6.17 8.44
N ASN A 61 15.61 -7.28 7.72
CA ASN A 61 14.84 -8.48 7.99
C ASN A 61 15.71 -9.44 8.81
N PRO A 62 15.55 -9.45 10.15
CA PRO A 62 16.40 -10.25 11.00
C PRO A 62 16.03 -11.73 10.88
N LEU A 63 17.04 -12.56 10.59
CA LEU A 63 16.87 -14.00 10.67
C LEU A 63 16.76 -14.43 12.12
N ILE A 64 15.59 -14.86 12.55
CA ILE A 64 15.35 -15.40 13.88
C ILE A 64 15.21 -16.91 13.76
N ARG A 65 16.01 -17.65 14.54
CA ARG A 65 15.87 -19.11 14.58
C ARG A 65 14.51 -19.47 15.15
N LYS A 66 13.84 -20.44 14.52
CA LYS A 66 12.54 -20.94 14.97
C LYS A 66 12.59 -21.30 16.46
N GLY A 67 11.67 -20.73 17.26
CA GLY A 67 11.61 -20.92 18.70
C GLY A 67 12.51 -20.00 19.54
N ALA A 68 13.27 -19.10 18.94
CA ALA A 68 13.99 -18.06 19.66
C ALA A 68 13.06 -16.88 20.00
N THR A 69 13.26 -16.29 21.18
CA THR A 69 12.58 -15.04 21.55
C THR A 69 13.08 -13.91 20.66
N SER A 70 12.16 -13.15 20.09
CA SER A 70 12.55 -11.98 19.28
C SER A 70 13.32 -10.98 20.13
N PRO A 71 14.50 -10.52 19.67
CA PRO A 71 15.22 -9.46 20.36
C PRO A 71 14.39 -8.17 20.44
N PRO A 72 14.63 -7.31 21.45
CA PRO A 72 13.93 -6.03 21.55
C PRO A 72 14.20 -5.17 20.31
N GLY A 73 13.16 -4.47 19.85
CA GLY A 73 13.22 -3.61 18.66
C GLY A 73 12.87 -4.29 17.33
N ILE A 74 12.55 -5.60 17.36
CA ILE A 74 12.01 -6.29 16.21
C ILE A 74 10.48 -6.16 16.23
N TYR A 75 9.94 -5.78 15.07
CA TYR A 75 8.50 -5.75 14.82
C TYR A 75 8.10 -6.99 14.03
N GLU A 76 6.94 -7.52 14.38
CA GLU A 76 6.34 -8.66 13.69
C GLU A 76 4.93 -8.27 13.20
N CYS A 77 4.57 -8.71 12.01
CA CYS A 77 3.23 -8.52 11.48
C CYS A 77 2.86 -9.64 10.51
N THR A 78 1.59 -9.99 10.50
CA THR A 78 1.00 -10.86 9.48
C THR A 78 0.69 -10.03 8.24
N LEU A 79 1.19 -10.46 7.10
CA LEU A 79 0.96 -9.83 5.81
C LEU A 79 -0.35 -10.35 5.21
N ASN A 80 -1.17 -9.41 4.74
CA ASN A 80 -2.48 -9.72 4.16
C ASN A 80 -2.64 -8.98 2.83
N LEU A 81 -3.05 -9.72 1.80
CA LEU A 81 -3.38 -9.18 0.48
C LEU A 81 -4.72 -9.76 0.03
N ASN A 82 -5.65 -8.93 -0.43
CA ASN A 82 -6.99 -9.31 -0.84
C ASN A 82 -7.79 -10.07 0.27
N GLY A 83 -7.55 -9.71 1.54
CA GLY A 83 -8.19 -10.38 2.68
C GLY A 83 -7.58 -11.74 3.06
N ARG A 84 -6.54 -12.20 2.37
CA ARG A 84 -5.83 -13.46 2.64
C ARG A 84 -4.51 -13.19 3.35
N ASN A 85 -4.30 -13.82 4.49
CA ASN A 85 -3.01 -13.83 5.16
C ASN A 85 -2.05 -14.73 4.37
N TYR A 86 -0.88 -14.23 4.06
CA TYR A 86 0.03 -14.96 3.18
C TYR A 86 1.40 -15.28 3.79
N LEU A 87 1.98 -14.38 4.56
CA LEU A 87 3.27 -14.57 5.23
C LEU A 87 3.34 -13.80 6.55
N GLU A 88 4.27 -14.19 7.41
CA GLU A 88 4.71 -13.39 8.54
C GLU A 88 5.95 -12.59 8.13
N ALA A 89 6.02 -11.34 8.57
CA ALA A 89 7.18 -10.50 8.35
C ALA A 89 7.76 -10.02 9.67
N ARG A 90 9.10 -10.03 9.75
CA ARG A 90 9.86 -9.50 10.87
C ARG A 90 10.80 -8.45 10.35
N TYR A 91 10.86 -7.31 11.03
CA TYR A 91 11.65 -6.20 10.53
C TYR A 91 12.17 -5.29 11.65
N ILE A 92 13.25 -4.60 11.36
CA ILE A 92 13.81 -3.51 12.16
C ILE A 92 13.95 -2.30 11.24
N VAL A 93 13.45 -1.15 11.67
CA VAL A 93 13.68 0.11 10.95
C VAL A 93 14.81 0.88 11.61
N LYS A 94 15.74 1.40 10.82
CA LYS A 94 16.84 2.24 11.29
C LYS A 94 16.89 3.58 10.55
N PRO A 95 16.92 4.72 11.23
CA PRO A 95 16.82 4.87 12.70
C PRO A 95 15.37 4.82 13.19
N MET A 96 15.08 3.98 14.20
CA MET A 96 13.71 3.74 14.66
C MET A 96 13.09 4.97 15.33
N GLU A 97 13.87 5.71 16.13
CA GLU A 97 13.32 6.90 16.81
C GLU A 97 12.84 7.94 15.81
N LYS A 98 13.58 8.14 14.71
CA LYS A 98 13.19 9.08 13.65
C LYS A 98 11.96 8.59 12.90
N TRP A 99 11.89 7.29 12.62
CA TRP A 99 10.70 6.68 12.01
C TRP A 99 9.45 6.88 12.88
N LEU A 100 9.54 6.58 14.17
CA LEU A 100 8.41 6.69 15.10
C LEU A 100 8.02 8.13 15.43
N SER A 101 8.92 9.10 15.29
CA SER A 101 8.62 10.52 15.54
C SER A 101 7.78 11.16 14.44
N MET A 102 7.74 10.57 13.23
CA MET A 102 6.87 11.03 12.17
C MET A 102 5.41 10.67 12.43
N ALA A 103 4.50 11.54 11.99
CA ALA A 103 3.07 11.29 12.08
C ALA A 103 2.65 10.13 11.18
N LYS A 104 1.76 9.26 11.69
CA LYS A 104 1.20 8.15 10.95
C LYS A 104 -0.10 8.57 10.26
N TYR A 105 -0.24 8.23 8.99
CA TYR A 105 -1.41 8.52 8.17
C TYR A 105 -2.07 7.22 7.71
N ARG A 106 -3.40 7.25 7.60
CA ARG A 106 -4.16 6.13 7.01
C ARG A 106 -4.16 6.20 5.49
N LYS A 107 -4.13 7.41 4.96
CA LYS A 107 -4.14 7.70 3.53
C LYS A 107 -3.44 9.02 3.23
N VAL A 108 -2.88 9.11 2.06
CA VAL A 108 -2.30 10.33 1.48
C VAL A 108 -2.83 10.53 0.06
N TYR A 109 -2.73 11.74 -0.44
CA TYR A 109 -3.17 12.08 -1.79
C TYR A 109 -1.94 12.32 -2.65
N VAL A 110 -1.83 11.57 -3.73
CA VAL A 110 -0.75 11.71 -4.71
C VAL A 110 -1.34 12.42 -5.93
N SER A 111 -0.80 13.58 -6.26
CA SER A 111 -1.17 14.31 -7.48
C SER A 111 0.00 14.33 -8.45
N ASP A 112 -0.27 13.91 -9.67
CA ASP A 112 0.67 14.05 -10.77
C ASP A 112 0.29 15.33 -11.56
N LEU A 113 1.01 16.40 -11.31
CA LEU A 113 0.87 17.64 -12.04
C LEU A 113 2.07 17.76 -13.00
N ALA A 114 1.87 17.32 -14.25
CA ALA A 114 2.77 17.59 -15.36
C ALA A 114 4.26 17.40 -15.01
N ASN A 115 4.67 16.19 -14.66
CA ASN A 115 6.04 15.77 -14.32
C ASN A 115 6.56 16.16 -12.92
N VAL A 116 5.72 16.67 -12.05
CA VAL A 116 6.09 16.90 -10.65
C VAL A 116 5.10 16.15 -9.76
N SER A 117 5.47 14.96 -9.29
CA SER A 117 4.69 14.23 -8.30
C SER A 117 4.63 15.04 -7.00
N ARG A 118 3.45 15.25 -6.48
CA ARG A 118 3.22 15.92 -5.20
C ARG A 118 2.41 15.03 -4.29
N ILE A 119 2.76 15.01 -3.02
CA ILE A 119 1.98 14.33 -2.00
C ILE A 119 1.32 15.39 -1.14
N SER A 120 0.03 15.23 -0.89
CA SER A 120 -0.71 16.05 0.06
C SER A 120 -1.24 15.20 1.20
N LEU A 121 -1.06 15.67 2.41
CA LEU A 121 -1.55 15.03 3.64
C LEU A 121 -3.00 15.40 3.95
N THR A 122 -3.57 16.36 3.20
CA THR A 122 -4.92 16.88 3.43
C THR A 122 -5.73 16.93 2.13
N VAL A 123 -7.05 16.75 2.27
CA VAL A 123 -8.01 16.74 1.15
C VAL A 123 -8.27 18.17 0.67
N ASN A 124 -7.39 18.76 -0.13
CA ASN A 124 -7.64 20.11 -0.66
C ASN A 124 -7.41 20.27 -2.17
N SER A 125 -7.27 19.18 -2.91
CA SER A 125 -7.03 19.25 -4.35
C SER A 125 -8.03 18.41 -5.13
N THR A 126 -8.76 19.03 -6.03
CA THR A 126 -9.86 18.46 -6.81
C THR A 126 -9.46 17.96 -8.19
N ILE A 127 -8.18 17.92 -8.54
CA ILE A 127 -7.73 17.60 -9.89
C ILE A 127 -6.78 16.40 -9.85
N GLY A 128 -7.25 15.24 -10.36
CA GLY A 128 -6.42 14.10 -10.72
C GLY A 128 -5.75 13.34 -9.56
N ASN A 129 -6.20 13.54 -8.32
CA ASN A 129 -5.56 12.94 -7.15
C ASN A 129 -5.91 11.48 -6.99
N GLN A 130 -4.91 10.64 -7.01
CA GLN A 130 -5.03 9.27 -6.53
C GLN A 130 -4.90 9.26 -5.01
N THR A 131 -5.80 8.53 -4.35
CA THR A 131 -5.70 8.27 -2.92
C THR A 131 -4.85 7.02 -2.73
N LEU A 132 -3.83 7.12 -1.88
CA LEU A 132 -3.00 6.01 -1.48
C LEU A 132 -3.27 5.67 -0.02
N SER A 133 -3.62 4.43 0.27
CA SER A 133 -3.98 3.94 1.60
C SER A 133 -3.13 2.73 1.99
N CYS A 134 -3.05 2.46 3.29
CA CYS A 134 -2.50 1.17 3.74
C CYS A 134 -3.35 0.02 3.18
N GLY A 135 -2.68 -1.00 2.66
CA GLY A 135 -3.27 -2.13 1.96
C GLY A 135 -3.26 -2.01 0.43
N ASP A 136 -3.13 -0.79 -0.11
CA ASP A 136 -3.06 -0.59 -1.56
C ASP A 136 -1.76 -1.19 -2.13
N CYS A 137 -1.86 -1.73 -3.34
CA CYS A 137 -0.70 -2.05 -4.16
C CYS A 137 -0.36 -0.88 -5.09
N ILE A 138 0.92 -0.71 -5.37
CA ILE A 138 1.47 0.44 -6.10
C ILE A 138 2.54 0.04 -7.10
N PHE A 139 2.67 0.85 -8.14
CA PHE A 139 3.86 0.92 -8.96
C PHE A 139 4.87 1.86 -8.32
N VAL A 140 6.13 1.47 -8.32
CA VAL A 140 7.25 2.23 -7.76
C VAL A 140 8.27 2.47 -8.85
N LYS A 141 8.62 3.73 -9.10
CA LYS A 141 9.66 4.10 -10.07
C LYS A 141 10.98 3.45 -9.67
N PRO A 142 11.67 2.75 -10.57
CA PRO A 142 12.98 2.22 -10.30
C PRO A 142 13.97 3.34 -10.03
N GLN A 143 14.98 3.07 -9.20
CA GLN A 143 16.08 4.01 -8.95
C GLN A 143 17.20 3.88 -9.99
N ASP A 144 17.17 2.80 -10.75
CA ASP A 144 18.06 2.54 -11.88
C ASP A 144 17.41 2.96 -13.21
N ASP A 145 18.15 2.85 -14.30
CA ASP A 145 17.67 3.14 -15.66
C ASP A 145 16.73 2.05 -16.22
N SER A 146 16.11 1.25 -15.34
CA SER A 146 15.15 0.22 -15.73
C SER A 146 13.85 0.87 -16.20
N ASP A 147 13.34 0.46 -17.36
CA ASP A 147 12.05 0.92 -17.89
C ASP A 147 10.86 0.26 -17.18
N ARG A 148 11.11 -0.64 -16.19
CA ARG A 148 10.08 -1.45 -15.55
C ARG A 148 9.85 -1.02 -14.12
N ASP A 149 8.66 -0.49 -13.84
CA ASP A 149 8.23 -0.18 -12.48
C ASP A 149 8.27 -1.44 -11.58
N TRP A 150 8.78 -1.26 -10.38
CA TRP A 150 8.66 -2.24 -9.30
C TRP A 150 7.23 -2.22 -8.76
N LYS A 151 6.83 -3.27 -8.05
CA LYS A 151 5.49 -3.39 -7.46
C LYS A 151 5.60 -3.67 -5.98
N ALA A 152 4.77 -2.99 -5.19
CA ALA A 152 4.81 -3.14 -3.74
C ALA A 152 3.41 -3.00 -3.12
N GLN A 153 3.21 -3.58 -1.94
CA GLN A 153 2.05 -3.36 -1.11
C GLN A 153 2.40 -2.42 0.04
N VAL A 154 1.58 -1.39 0.25
CA VAL A 154 1.76 -0.40 1.31
C VAL A 154 1.19 -0.90 2.64
N HIS A 155 2.01 -0.91 3.70
CA HIS A 155 1.58 -1.32 5.04
C HIS A 155 1.48 -0.16 6.01
N GLU A 156 2.28 0.88 5.82
CA GLU A 156 2.28 2.04 6.71
C GLU A 156 2.71 3.29 5.95
N VAL A 157 2.08 4.42 6.27
CA VAL A 157 2.44 5.73 5.73
C VAL A 157 2.82 6.61 6.89
N ARG A 158 4.01 7.22 6.83
CA ARG A 158 4.46 8.24 7.78
C ARG A 158 4.98 9.46 7.06
N ALA A 159 4.75 10.61 7.70
CA ALA A 159 5.24 11.88 7.17
C ALA A 159 5.65 12.82 8.28
N ALA A 160 6.69 13.60 8.03
CA ALA A 160 7.06 14.77 8.82
C ALA A 160 6.36 16.03 8.29
N ASP A 161 6.28 16.16 6.97
CA ASP A 161 5.54 17.18 6.21
C ASP A 161 5.18 16.66 4.81
N GLU A 162 4.76 17.53 3.89
CA GLU A 162 4.36 17.15 2.52
C GLU A 162 5.54 16.77 1.60
N HIS A 163 6.76 17.10 1.98
CA HIS A 163 7.98 16.78 1.23
C HIS A 163 8.66 15.49 1.75
N HIS A 164 8.41 15.14 3.01
CA HIS A 164 9.01 13.99 3.66
C HIS A 164 7.92 12.98 4.02
N VAL A 165 7.46 12.26 3.02
CA VAL A 165 6.46 11.19 3.12
C VAL A 165 7.10 9.87 2.77
N PHE A 166 7.01 8.90 3.67
CA PHE A 166 7.64 7.60 3.53
C PHE A 166 6.61 6.49 3.68
N LEU A 167 6.78 5.45 2.86
CA LEU A 167 5.91 4.29 2.80
C LEU A 167 6.69 3.06 3.24
N ARG A 168 6.22 2.36 4.26
CA ARG A 168 6.71 1.02 4.56
C ARG A 168 5.89 0.02 3.74
N CYS A 169 6.56 -0.77 2.93
CA CYS A 169 5.93 -1.70 2.00
C CYS A 169 6.63 -3.06 1.98
N THR A 170 5.96 -4.05 1.38
CA THR A 170 6.55 -5.32 0.96
C THR A 170 6.55 -5.40 -0.55
N TRP A 171 7.57 -6.05 -1.10
CA TRP A 171 7.69 -6.21 -2.55
C TRP A 171 6.77 -7.32 -3.07
N LEU A 172 6.19 -7.06 -4.23
CA LEU A 172 5.49 -8.01 -5.07
C LEU A 172 6.45 -8.35 -6.21
N GLU A 173 7.19 -9.45 -6.03
CA GLU A 173 8.25 -9.85 -6.94
C GLU A 173 7.67 -10.33 -8.28
N ASN A 174 8.34 -10.03 -9.39
CA ASN A 174 8.03 -10.76 -10.61
C ASN A 174 8.66 -12.15 -10.52
N PRO A 175 8.03 -13.20 -11.05
CA PRO A 175 8.59 -14.56 -10.99
C PRO A 175 10.02 -14.67 -11.54
N GLU A 176 10.36 -13.86 -12.53
CA GLU A 176 11.69 -13.83 -13.14
C GLU A 176 12.77 -13.19 -12.25
N ASP A 177 12.37 -12.38 -11.26
CA ASP A 177 13.28 -11.72 -10.32
C ASP A 177 13.59 -12.61 -9.10
N LEU A 178 12.84 -13.71 -8.91
CA LEU A 178 13.10 -14.67 -7.84
C LEU A 178 14.45 -15.39 -8.06
N PRO A 179 15.10 -15.87 -6.98
CA PRO A 179 16.32 -16.68 -7.07
C PRO A 179 16.12 -17.90 -7.98
N LYS A 180 17.15 -18.25 -8.76
CA LYS A 180 17.07 -19.36 -9.74
C LYS A 180 16.72 -20.69 -9.09
N GLU A 181 17.10 -20.87 -7.83
CA GLU A 181 16.90 -22.10 -7.07
C GLU A 181 15.42 -22.33 -6.70
N VAL A 182 14.62 -21.27 -6.68
CA VAL A 182 13.20 -21.34 -6.32
C VAL A 182 12.27 -21.12 -7.49
N ARG A 183 12.81 -20.63 -8.62
CA ARG A 183 12.00 -20.47 -9.84
C ARG A 183 11.55 -21.82 -10.37
N SER A 184 10.26 -21.95 -10.58
CA SER A 184 9.71 -23.02 -11.42
C SER A 184 10.16 -22.84 -12.88
N THR A 185 9.84 -23.81 -13.74
CA THR A 185 10.08 -23.65 -15.18
C THR A 185 9.48 -22.33 -15.68
N PRO A 186 10.14 -21.60 -16.59
CA PRO A 186 9.66 -20.29 -17.07
C PRO A 186 8.23 -20.30 -17.63
N SER A 187 7.76 -21.43 -18.13
CA SER A 187 6.40 -21.60 -18.66
C SER A 187 5.32 -21.75 -17.58
N TYR A 188 5.69 -21.90 -16.30
CA TYR A 188 4.74 -22.09 -15.21
C TYR A 188 4.10 -20.78 -14.75
N HIS A 189 4.81 -19.67 -14.87
CA HIS A 189 4.34 -18.38 -14.44
C HIS A 189 3.74 -17.58 -15.59
N GLY A 190 2.64 -16.88 -15.30
CA GLY A 190 2.03 -15.95 -16.24
C GLY A 190 2.76 -14.61 -16.30
N SER A 191 2.62 -13.89 -17.42
CA SER A 191 3.30 -12.61 -17.64
C SER A 191 2.87 -11.50 -16.67
N PHE A 192 1.68 -11.61 -16.08
CA PHE A 192 1.12 -10.66 -15.11
C PHE A 192 1.03 -11.25 -13.70
N GLU A 193 1.65 -12.41 -13.49
CA GLU A 193 1.75 -13.02 -12.18
C GLU A 193 2.73 -12.25 -11.30
N LEU A 194 2.35 -12.01 -10.06
CA LEU A 194 3.19 -11.43 -9.03
C LEU A 194 3.32 -12.42 -7.88
N VAL A 195 4.45 -12.36 -7.20
CA VAL A 195 4.74 -13.20 -6.03
C VAL A 195 4.92 -12.30 -4.82
N PRO A 196 3.89 -12.14 -3.97
CA PRO A 196 4.03 -11.42 -2.71
C PRO A 196 5.14 -12.01 -1.84
N SER A 197 5.95 -11.14 -1.25
CA SER A 197 7.07 -11.55 -0.41
C SER A 197 7.03 -10.87 0.97
N ASN A 198 7.79 -11.38 1.93
CA ASN A 198 7.98 -10.75 3.24
C ASN A 198 9.20 -9.81 3.27
N LYS A 199 9.80 -9.51 2.13
CA LYS A 199 10.87 -8.53 2.03
C LYS A 199 10.29 -7.13 2.16
N MET A 200 10.61 -6.46 3.27
CA MET A 200 10.14 -5.11 3.57
C MET A 200 11.14 -4.04 3.19
N ASP A 201 10.62 -2.87 2.85
CA ASP A 201 11.41 -1.68 2.60
C ASP A 201 10.65 -0.41 3.04
N ILE A 202 11.38 0.71 3.12
CA ILE A 202 10.81 2.05 3.28
C ILE A 202 11.25 2.88 2.09
N ILE A 203 10.28 3.30 1.31
CA ILE A 203 10.49 4.10 0.10
C ILE A 203 9.97 5.52 0.30
N ASP A 204 10.53 6.46 -0.45
CA ASP A 204 9.98 7.81 -0.55
C ASP A 204 8.64 7.77 -1.29
N GLY A 205 7.64 8.45 -0.76
CA GLY A 205 6.33 8.53 -1.39
C GLY A 205 6.34 9.15 -2.79
N LEU A 206 7.34 9.99 -3.11
CA LEU A 206 7.51 10.58 -4.45
C LEU A 206 7.92 9.55 -5.51
N THR A 207 8.37 8.37 -5.12
CA THR A 207 8.68 7.28 -6.05
C THR A 207 7.44 6.53 -6.54
N VAL A 208 6.27 6.78 -5.94
CA VAL A 208 5.01 6.14 -6.37
C VAL A 208 4.62 6.62 -7.77
N ASN A 209 4.43 5.67 -8.68
CA ASN A 209 4.04 5.94 -10.08
C ASN A 209 2.56 5.65 -10.38
N GLY A 210 1.81 5.13 -9.40
CA GLY A 210 0.39 4.86 -9.54
C GLY A 210 -0.08 3.71 -8.66
N ARG A 211 -1.40 3.50 -8.64
CA ARG A 211 -2.01 2.33 -7.99
C ARG A 211 -1.99 1.13 -8.92
N LEU A 212 -1.90 -0.02 -8.31
CA LEU A 212 -1.93 -1.31 -8.97
C LEU A 212 -3.07 -2.14 -8.39
N ASP A 213 -3.94 -2.65 -9.24
CA ASP A 213 -4.94 -3.64 -8.84
C ASP A 213 -4.35 -5.03 -9.00
N VAL A 214 -4.40 -5.82 -7.92
CA VAL A 214 -3.89 -7.19 -7.89
C VAL A 214 -4.98 -8.08 -7.32
N THR A 215 -5.25 -9.20 -7.99
CA THR A 215 -6.27 -10.17 -7.56
C THR A 215 -5.61 -11.46 -7.08
N TYR A 216 -6.28 -12.19 -6.19
CA TYR A 216 -5.88 -13.55 -5.86
C TYR A 216 -6.52 -14.53 -6.83
N TRP A 217 -5.74 -15.44 -7.38
CA TRP A 217 -6.22 -16.54 -8.20
C TRP A 217 -5.98 -17.88 -7.50
N GLU A 218 -7.08 -18.59 -7.20
CA GLU A 218 -7.04 -19.92 -6.60
C GLU A 218 -6.88 -20.97 -7.70
N GLU A 219 -5.63 -21.35 -7.96
CA GLU A 219 -5.30 -22.32 -9.03
C GLU A 219 -5.89 -23.72 -8.77
N ALA A 220 -6.12 -24.08 -7.49
CA ALA A 220 -6.68 -25.37 -7.11
C ALA A 220 -8.22 -25.45 -7.24
N ASP A 221 -8.86 -24.33 -7.51
CA ASP A 221 -10.31 -24.25 -7.74
C ASP A 221 -10.61 -24.36 -9.23
N ASP A 222 -11.14 -25.49 -9.66
CA ASP A 222 -11.51 -25.76 -11.06
C ASP A 222 -12.57 -24.77 -11.61
N GLU A 223 -13.31 -24.08 -10.73
CA GLU A 223 -14.28 -23.05 -11.12
C GLU A 223 -13.66 -21.65 -11.20
N ALA A 224 -12.46 -21.46 -10.67
CA ALA A 224 -11.78 -20.17 -10.68
C ALA A 224 -11.33 -19.79 -12.10
N THR A 225 -11.91 -18.72 -12.62
CA THR A 225 -11.50 -18.20 -13.93
C THR A 225 -10.10 -17.60 -13.82
N MET A 226 -9.22 -18.02 -14.75
CA MET A 226 -7.90 -17.41 -14.88
C MET A 226 -8.02 -15.90 -15.15
N PRO A 227 -7.24 -15.05 -14.46
CA PRO A 227 -7.24 -13.61 -14.70
C PRO A 227 -7.02 -13.26 -16.17
N ALA A 228 -7.69 -12.21 -16.64
CA ALA A 228 -7.59 -11.79 -18.02
C ALA A 228 -6.19 -11.27 -18.35
N GLN A 229 -5.86 -11.27 -19.62
CA GLN A 229 -4.58 -10.70 -20.06
C GLN A 229 -4.50 -9.22 -19.70
N GLY A 230 -3.45 -8.81 -19.01
CA GLY A 230 -3.25 -7.45 -18.52
C GLY A 230 -3.66 -7.23 -17.07
N GLU A 231 -4.31 -8.18 -16.44
CA GLU A 231 -4.68 -8.12 -15.04
C GLU A 231 -3.61 -8.75 -14.17
N TYR A 232 -3.10 -8.01 -13.18
CA TYR A 232 -2.14 -8.54 -12.24
C TYR A 232 -2.82 -9.44 -11.22
N TYR A 233 -2.17 -10.57 -10.93
CA TYR A 233 -2.69 -11.55 -9.98
C TYR A 233 -1.55 -12.22 -9.20
N TRP A 234 -1.91 -12.88 -8.11
CA TRP A 234 -0.99 -13.70 -7.34
C TRP A 234 -1.67 -15.01 -6.92
N ARG A 235 -0.87 -16.06 -6.76
CA ARG A 235 -1.29 -17.38 -6.29
C ARG A 235 -0.24 -18.04 -5.43
N GLN A 236 0.98 -17.54 -5.48
CA GLN A 236 2.14 -18.05 -4.76
C GLN A 236 2.75 -16.92 -3.95
N THR A 237 3.52 -17.29 -2.91
CA THR A 237 4.22 -16.35 -2.05
C THR A 237 5.66 -16.78 -1.88
N TYR A 238 6.57 -15.83 -1.72
CA TYR A 238 7.97 -16.10 -1.50
C TYR A 238 8.42 -15.60 -0.13
N ASP A 239 8.79 -16.55 0.72
CA ASP A 239 9.37 -16.26 2.03
C ASP A 239 10.89 -16.12 1.91
N HIS A 240 11.39 -14.89 2.03
CA HIS A 240 12.81 -14.57 1.98
C HIS A 240 13.60 -15.16 3.16
N ASP A 241 12.97 -15.37 4.30
CA ASP A 241 13.63 -15.90 5.50
C ASP A 241 13.93 -17.40 5.35
N THR A 242 12.97 -18.14 4.81
CA THR A 242 13.10 -19.59 4.60
C THR A 242 13.53 -19.94 3.17
N ARG A 243 13.46 -18.99 2.24
CA ARG A 243 13.69 -19.17 0.79
C ARG A 243 12.74 -20.17 0.15
N ILE A 244 11.49 -20.19 0.63
CA ILE A 244 10.47 -21.11 0.14
C ILE A 244 9.46 -20.35 -0.71
N LEU A 245 9.21 -20.86 -1.91
CA LEU A 245 8.07 -20.49 -2.75
C LEU A 245 6.91 -21.42 -2.39
N SER A 246 5.82 -20.85 -1.91
CA SER A 246 4.65 -21.61 -1.45
C SER A 246 3.41 -21.21 -2.23
N VAL A 247 2.59 -22.18 -2.58
CA VAL A 247 1.21 -21.92 -2.99
C VAL A 247 0.47 -21.41 -1.74
N SER A 248 -0.34 -20.36 -1.87
CA SER A 248 -1.18 -19.87 -0.77
C SER A 248 -2.23 -20.93 -0.43
N ILE A 249 -1.87 -21.85 0.46
CA ILE A 249 -2.83 -22.81 1.01
C ILE A 249 -3.68 -22.00 1.98
N SER A 250 -4.96 -21.84 1.67
CA SER A 250 -5.96 -21.50 2.70
C SER A 250 -5.72 -22.47 3.86
N PHE A 251 -5.31 -21.96 5.02
CA PHE A 251 -5.17 -22.78 6.22
C PHE A 251 -6.55 -23.41 6.47
N LEU A 252 -6.73 -24.63 6.00
CA LEU A 252 -7.76 -25.50 6.51
C LEU A 252 -7.48 -25.58 8.01
N THR A 253 -8.31 -24.91 8.79
CA THR A 253 -8.39 -25.08 10.23
C THR A 253 -8.67 -26.57 10.43
N ILE A 254 -7.61 -27.34 10.66
CA ILE A 254 -7.76 -28.72 11.12
C ILE A 254 -8.40 -28.58 12.50
N GLN A 255 -9.73 -28.68 12.55
CA GLN A 255 -10.45 -28.92 13.79
C GLN A 255 -9.85 -30.19 14.38
N PRO A 256 -9.37 -30.17 15.62
CA PRO A 256 -8.91 -31.40 16.28
C PRO A 256 -10.09 -32.37 16.29
N GLY A 257 -9.96 -33.40 15.47
CA GLY A 257 -10.99 -34.40 15.27
C GLY A 257 -11.43 -35.01 16.58
N ASP A 258 -12.74 -35.10 16.75
CA ASP A 258 -13.45 -35.97 17.67
C ASP A 258 -12.79 -37.36 17.69
N ARG A 259 -12.04 -37.64 18.73
CA ARG A 259 -11.73 -39.01 19.11
C ARG A 259 -13.00 -39.58 19.70
N THR A 260 -13.82 -40.22 18.88
CA THR A 260 -14.79 -41.18 19.35
C THR A 260 -14.01 -42.38 19.84
N ASP A 261 -13.86 -42.44 21.17
CA ASP A 261 -13.51 -43.69 21.87
C ASP A 261 -14.60 -44.72 21.61
N SER A 262 -14.19 -45.86 21.07
CA SER A 262 -14.96 -47.11 21.05
C SER A 262 -14.13 -48.21 21.68
#